data_3fff074836851f2457ac8f0279ac33eb
#
_entry.id   3fff074836851f2457ac8f0279ac33eb
#
_cell.length_a   1.000
_cell.length_b   1.000
_cell.length_c   1.000
_cell.angle_alpha   90.00
_cell.angle_beta   90.00
_cell.angle_gamma   90.00
#
_symmetry.space_group_name_H-M   'P 1'
#
loop_
_entity.id
_entity.type
_entity.pdbx_description
1 polymer ?
#
loop_
_entity_poly.entity_id
_entity_poly.type
_entity_poly.pdbx_seq_one_letter_code
_entity_poly.pdbx_strand_id
1 'polypeptide(L)'
;MIKNIVFDMGGVLIDLDMQACVKSFKNLGFENVEEYISPYTQSGFMLDFERGLMSNADFCNEVRKLSGKTVSDKQIEDAWFQFLLDIPAEKLKLIKNLREKYMIYLLSNTNWIHFPVMLERYNLDKYFDKFYLSCEVHYTKPDPRIFEYMINDAGIKAEETLFIDDGPANIKTAESLGFQTHLAKANESMEFLNAII
;
A
#
# COMPACT_ATOMS: atom_id res chain seq x y z
N MET A 1 18.18 -19.27 2.19
CA MET A 1 18.87 -17.96 2.28
C MET A 1 18.01 -16.95 1.56
N ILE A 2 17.74 -15.78 2.15
CA ILE A 2 16.95 -14.72 1.54
C ILE A 2 17.69 -14.13 0.34
N LYS A 3 16.98 -13.92 -0.75
CA LYS A 3 17.45 -13.27 -1.99
C LYS A 3 16.59 -12.07 -2.34
N ASN A 4 15.33 -12.05 -1.89
CA ASN A 4 14.35 -11.03 -2.22
C ASN A 4 13.73 -10.45 -0.96
N ILE A 5 13.42 -9.16 -0.97
CA ILE A 5 12.65 -8.51 0.09
C ILE A 5 11.46 -7.80 -0.56
N VAL A 6 10.28 -8.05 -0.04
CA VAL A 6 9.03 -7.45 -0.49
C VAL A 6 8.49 -6.57 0.63
N PHE A 7 8.29 -5.29 0.35
CA PHE A 7 7.73 -4.34 1.29
C PHE A 7 6.28 -4.03 0.96
N ASP A 8 5.43 -3.92 1.97
CA ASP A 8 4.23 -3.10 1.84
C ASP A 8 4.60 -1.60 1.87
N MET A 9 3.69 -0.76 1.42
CA MET A 9 3.86 0.69 1.46
C MET A 9 3.24 1.29 2.72
N GLY A 10 1.94 1.16 2.89
CA GLY A 10 1.20 1.73 4.02
C GLY A 10 1.51 1.02 5.34
N GLY A 11 1.71 1.76 6.44
CA GLY A 11 2.05 1.15 7.73
C GLY A 11 3.47 0.58 7.83
N VAL A 12 4.17 0.42 6.70
CA VAL A 12 5.55 -0.10 6.63
C VAL A 12 6.52 1.00 6.20
N LEU A 13 6.41 1.47 4.97
CA LEU A 13 7.27 2.55 4.46
C LEU A 13 6.76 3.92 4.87
N ILE A 14 5.46 4.13 4.70
CA ILE A 14 4.75 5.38 4.99
C ILE A 14 3.79 5.17 6.14
N ASP A 15 3.82 6.08 7.10
CA ASP A 15 2.85 6.06 8.19
C ASP A 15 1.48 6.55 7.69
N LEU A 16 0.40 6.06 8.32
CA LEU A 16 -0.97 6.32 7.92
C LEU A 16 -1.70 7.16 8.97
N ASP A 17 -2.47 8.16 8.53
CA ASP A 17 -3.40 8.91 9.37
C ASP A 17 -4.85 8.74 8.90
N MET A 18 -5.44 7.61 9.27
CA MET A 18 -6.83 7.32 8.98
C MET A 18 -7.79 8.38 9.54
N GLN A 19 -7.48 8.95 10.72
CA GLN A 19 -8.35 9.93 11.36
C GLN A 19 -8.38 11.26 10.60
N ALA A 20 -7.24 11.72 10.09
CA ALA A 20 -7.18 12.90 9.25
C ALA A 20 -7.97 12.70 7.95
N CYS A 21 -7.85 11.53 7.32
CA CYS A 21 -8.60 11.17 6.13
C CYS A 21 -10.12 11.15 6.38
N VAL A 22 -10.57 10.44 7.41
CA VAL A 22 -11.99 10.37 7.82
C VAL A 22 -12.54 11.79 8.08
N LYS A 23 -11.82 12.59 8.85
CA LYS A 23 -12.22 13.97 9.14
C LYS A 23 -12.34 14.80 7.86
N SER A 24 -11.42 14.63 6.92
CA SER A 24 -11.43 15.37 5.66
C SER A 24 -12.64 15.00 4.79
N PHE A 25 -12.98 13.72 4.67
CA PHE A 25 -14.19 13.30 3.96
C PHE A 25 -15.48 13.79 4.63
N LYS A 26 -15.56 13.74 5.97
CA LYS A 26 -16.71 14.30 6.71
C LYS A 26 -16.87 15.80 6.47
N ASN A 27 -15.79 16.57 6.40
CA ASN A 27 -15.83 17.98 6.04
C ASN A 27 -16.42 18.24 4.63
N LEU A 28 -16.23 17.28 3.71
CA LEU A 28 -16.84 17.30 2.39
C LEU A 28 -18.33 16.87 2.41
N GLY A 29 -18.84 16.36 3.55
CA GLY A 29 -20.21 15.88 3.73
C GLY A 29 -20.39 14.38 3.61
N PHE A 30 -19.32 13.61 3.47
CA PHE A 30 -19.38 12.16 3.46
C PHE A 30 -19.33 11.63 4.91
N GLU A 31 -20.48 11.69 5.60
CA GLU A 31 -20.57 11.48 7.05
C GLU A 31 -20.27 10.03 7.49
N ASN A 32 -20.66 9.03 6.70
CA ASN A 32 -20.48 7.62 7.03
C ASN A 32 -19.25 6.98 6.37
N VAL A 33 -18.21 7.75 6.07
CA VAL A 33 -16.98 7.28 5.40
C VAL A 33 -16.28 6.15 6.16
N GLU A 34 -16.43 6.06 7.48
CA GLU A 34 -15.84 5.01 8.32
C GLU A 34 -16.39 3.61 8.02
N GLU A 35 -17.52 3.49 7.33
CA GLU A 35 -18.05 2.21 6.85
C GLU A 35 -17.21 1.65 5.69
N TYR A 36 -16.42 2.50 5.04
CA TYR A 36 -15.65 2.17 3.83
C TYR A 36 -14.13 2.11 4.08
N ILE A 37 -13.63 2.84 5.08
CA ILE A 37 -12.19 2.96 5.38
C ILE A 37 -11.83 2.15 6.61
N SER A 38 -10.81 1.30 6.48
CA SER A 38 -10.18 0.63 7.60
C SER A 38 -8.64 0.73 7.50
N PRO A 39 -7.90 0.43 8.58
CA PRO A 39 -6.44 0.47 8.55
C PRO A 39 -5.80 -0.49 7.55
N TYR A 40 -6.44 -1.63 7.26
CA TYR A 40 -5.82 -2.71 6.49
C TYR A 40 -6.52 -3.03 5.17
N THR A 41 -7.85 -2.85 5.11
CA THR A 41 -8.63 -3.23 3.92
C THR A 41 -9.82 -2.32 3.79
N GLN A 42 -9.98 -1.71 2.63
CA GLN A 42 -11.15 -0.89 2.33
C GLN A 42 -12.36 -1.77 2.04
N SER A 43 -13.55 -1.16 1.99
CA SER A 43 -14.80 -1.84 1.64
C SER A 43 -15.61 -1.07 0.61
N GLY A 44 -16.62 -1.75 0.01
CA GLY A 44 -17.49 -1.15 -1.00
C GLY A 44 -16.71 -0.59 -2.19
N PHE A 45 -17.13 0.56 -2.69
CA PHE A 45 -16.52 1.20 -3.86
C PHE A 45 -15.04 1.61 -3.64
N MET A 46 -14.62 1.86 -2.39
CA MET A 46 -13.21 2.14 -2.10
C MET A 46 -12.32 0.90 -2.31
N LEU A 47 -12.84 -0.30 -2.01
CA LEU A 47 -12.15 -1.55 -2.34
C LEU A 47 -12.11 -1.79 -3.85
N ASP A 48 -13.20 -1.50 -4.56
CA ASP A 48 -13.24 -1.61 -6.02
C ASP A 48 -12.23 -0.64 -6.66
N PHE A 49 -12.06 0.55 -6.08
CA PHE A 49 -11.05 1.51 -6.51
C PHE A 49 -9.61 1.01 -6.26
N GLU A 50 -9.32 0.41 -5.10
CA GLU A 50 -8.02 -0.23 -4.83
C GLU A 50 -7.75 -1.45 -5.72
N ARG A 51 -8.80 -2.10 -6.22
CA ARG A 51 -8.68 -3.16 -7.22
C ARG A 51 -8.57 -2.66 -8.66
N GLY A 52 -8.57 -1.33 -8.87
CA GLY A 52 -8.55 -0.75 -10.21
C GLY A 52 -9.80 -1.07 -11.06
N LEU A 53 -10.92 -1.41 -10.41
CA LEU A 53 -12.20 -1.70 -11.07
C LEU A 53 -13.02 -0.44 -11.31
N MET A 54 -12.56 0.71 -10.84
CA MET A 54 -13.16 2.02 -11.08
C MET A 54 -12.10 3.05 -11.46
N SER A 55 -12.49 4.01 -12.29
CA SER A 55 -11.63 5.16 -12.60
C SER A 55 -11.60 6.19 -11.47
N ASN A 56 -10.61 7.10 -11.49
CA ASN A 56 -10.55 8.23 -10.55
C ASN A 56 -11.83 9.08 -10.62
N ALA A 57 -12.37 9.27 -11.83
CA ALA A 57 -13.61 10.03 -12.03
C ALA A 57 -14.83 9.31 -11.40
N ASP A 58 -14.93 7.99 -11.53
CA ASP A 58 -16.02 7.20 -10.93
C ASP A 58 -15.91 7.23 -9.41
N PHE A 59 -14.71 7.08 -8.85
CA PHE A 59 -14.45 7.23 -7.42
C PHE A 59 -14.93 8.60 -6.91
N CYS A 60 -14.52 9.68 -7.58
CA CYS A 60 -14.96 11.04 -7.23
C CYS A 60 -16.48 11.20 -7.34
N ASN A 61 -17.13 10.57 -8.33
CA ASN A 61 -18.58 10.62 -8.48
C ASN A 61 -19.31 9.89 -7.35
N GLU A 62 -18.82 8.73 -6.90
CA GLU A 62 -19.42 8.03 -5.75
C GLU A 62 -19.24 8.83 -4.45
N VAL A 63 -18.10 9.46 -4.22
CA VAL A 63 -17.91 10.35 -3.06
C VAL A 63 -18.89 11.54 -3.13
N ARG A 64 -19.07 12.18 -4.28
CA ARG A 64 -20.06 13.29 -4.45
C ARG A 64 -21.48 12.84 -4.15
N LYS A 65 -21.86 11.68 -4.65
CA LYS A 65 -23.18 11.08 -4.40
C LYS A 65 -23.44 10.84 -2.92
N LEU A 66 -22.45 10.32 -2.19
CA LEU A 66 -22.56 10.05 -0.74
C LEU A 66 -22.46 11.32 0.10
N SER A 67 -21.71 12.32 -0.35
CA SER A 67 -21.59 13.62 0.34
C SER A 67 -22.84 14.48 0.17
N GLY A 68 -23.64 14.29 -0.87
CA GLY A 68 -24.77 15.14 -1.23
C GLY A 68 -24.40 16.59 -1.56
N LYS A 69 -23.11 16.89 -1.78
CA LYS A 69 -22.59 18.24 -2.04
C LYS A 69 -21.86 18.31 -3.37
N THR A 70 -21.77 19.51 -3.92
CA THR A 70 -20.92 19.80 -5.08
C THR A 70 -19.49 20.01 -4.59
N VAL A 71 -18.65 19.00 -4.76
CA VAL A 71 -17.22 19.04 -4.43
C VAL A 71 -16.40 18.69 -5.67
N SER A 72 -15.25 19.35 -5.84
CA SER A 72 -14.36 19.11 -6.98
C SER A 72 -13.57 17.79 -6.79
N ASP A 73 -13.07 17.22 -7.90
CA ASP A 73 -12.18 16.05 -7.85
C ASP A 73 -10.98 16.32 -6.96
N LYS A 74 -10.35 17.50 -7.13
CA LYS A 74 -9.20 17.89 -6.32
C LYS A 74 -9.49 17.91 -4.80
N GLN A 75 -10.67 18.39 -4.38
CA GLN A 75 -11.03 18.36 -2.96
C GLN A 75 -11.17 16.92 -2.43
N ILE A 76 -11.70 16.02 -3.26
CA ILE A 76 -11.84 14.61 -2.93
C ILE A 76 -10.47 13.92 -2.87
N GLU A 77 -9.64 14.15 -3.87
CA GLU A 77 -8.26 13.65 -3.92
C GLU A 77 -7.45 14.15 -2.73
N ASP A 78 -7.51 15.44 -2.41
CA ASP A 78 -6.84 16.05 -1.27
C ASP A 78 -7.32 15.43 0.06
N ALA A 79 -8.62 15.11 0.19
CA ALA A 79 -9.17 14.45 1.36
C ALA A 79 -8.67 13.00 1.47
N TRP A 80 -8.58 12.27 0.34
CA TRP A 80 -8.04 10.92 0.28
C TRP A 80 -6.54 10.89 0.61
N PHE A 81 -5.79 11.91 0.15
CA PHE A 81 -4.37 12.07 0.45
C PHE A 81 -4.06 12.29 1.93
N GLN A 82 -5.03 12.77 2.75
CA GLN A 82 -4.82 12.87 4.19
C GLN A 82 -4.60 11.52 4.88
N PHE A 83 -4.85 10.42 4.18
CA PHE A 83 -4.55 9.08 4.67
C PHE A 83 -3.05 8.79 4.75
N LEU A 84 -2.24 9.43 3.89
CA LEU A 84 -0.81 9.19 3.76
C LEU A 84 0.01 10.30 4.42
N LEU A 85 0.96 9.92 5.25
CA LEU A 85 1.98 10.81 5.77
C LEU A 85 3.23 10.82 4.85
N ASP A 86 4.41 11.07 5.41
CA ASP A 86 5.65 11.07 4.65
C ASP A 86 6.42 9.74 4.82
N ILE A 87 7.26 9.41 3.83
CA ILE A 87 8.22 8.30 3.96
C ILE A 87 9.48 8.86 4.64
N PRO A 88 9.87 8.36 5.82
CA PRO A 88 11.10 8.76 6.48
C PRO A 88 12.33 8.50 5.60
N ALA A 89 13.23 9.49 5.49
CA ALA A 89 14.39 9.40 4.62
C ALA A 89 15.34 8.25 4.98
N GLU A 90 15.41 7.88 6.26
CA GLU A 90 16.17 6.73 6.76
C GLU A 90 15.66 5.40 6.23
N LYS A 91 14.34 5.23 6.05
CA LYS A 91 13.77 4.02 5.42
C LYS A 91 14.22 3.89 3.97
N LEU A 92 14.17 4.98 3.20
CA LEU A 92 14.65 4.98 1.81
C LEU A 92 16.16 4.72 1.71
N LYS A 93 16.94 5.28 2.63
CA LYS A 93 18.39 5.00 2.70
C LYS A 93 18.68 3.53 3.00
N LEU A 94 17.93 2.93 3.93
CA LEU A 94 18.06 1.50 4.26
C LEU A 94 17.74 0.63 3.04
N ILE A 95 16.62 0.89 2.35
CA ILE A 95 16.24 0.16 1.13
C ILE A 95 17.33 0.25 0.06
N LYS A 96 17.90 1.44 -0.12
CA LYS A 96 19.00 1.63 -1.07
C LYS A 96 20.21 0.74 -0.75
N ASN A 97 20.57 0.60 0.53
CA ASN A 97 21.67 -0.28 0.94
C ASN A 97 21.31 -1.77 0.73
N LEU A 98 20.06 -2.16 1.00
CA LEU A 98 19.58 -3.53 0.78
C LEU A 98 19.67 -3.95 -0.69
N ARG A 99 19.43 -3.04 -1.63
CA ARG A 99 19.55 -3.31 -3.08
C ARG A 99 20.94 -3.75 -3.54
N GLU A 100 21.98 -3.54 -2.74
CA GLU A 100 23.31 -4.04 -3.06
C GLU A 100 23.41 -5.58 -3.00
N LYS A 101 22.48 -6.24 -2.28
CA LYS A 101 22.51 -7.68 -2.02
C LYS A 101 21.22 -8.42 -2.35
N TYR A 102 20.10 -7.70 -2.39
CA TYR A 102 18.75 -8.26 -2.55
C TYR A 102 18.00 -7.61 -3.70
N MET A 103 17.13 -8.39 -4.34
CA MET A 103 16.08 -7.83 -5.19
C MET A 103 14.98 -7.25 -4.28
N ILE A 104 14.56 -6.02 -4.55
CA ILE A 104 13.61 -5.29 -3.71
C ILE A 104 12.32 -5.01 -4.47
N TYR A 105 11.21 -5.48 -3.92
CA TYR A 105 9.89 -5.34 -4.51
C TYR A 105 8.94 -4.58 -3.58
N LEU A 106 7.96 -3.90 -4.17
CA LEU A 106 6.82 -3.33 -3.46
C LEU A 106 5.57 -4.15 -3.81
N LEU A 107 4.81 -4.59 -2.80
CA LEU A 107 3.51 -5.24 -2.96
C LEU A 107 2.47 -4.47 -2.12
N SER A 108 1.65 -3.64 -2.76
CA SER A 108 0.79 -2.68 -2.07
C SER A 108 -0.67 -2.74 -2.50
N ASN A 109 -1.57 -2.69 -1.52
CA ASN A 109 -2.96 -2.29 -1.75
C ASN A 109 -2.96 -0.76 -1.92
N THR A 110 -3.28 -0.29 -3.13
CA THR A 110 -3.18 1.13 -3.48
C THR A 110 -4.08 1.46 -4.68
N ASN A 111 -4.04 2.72 -5.12
CA ASN A 111 -4.92 3.21 -6.18
C ASN A 111 -4.21 4.26 -7.05
N TRP A 112 -4.87 4.64 -8.15
CA TRP A 112 -4.33 5.55 -9.14
C TRP A 112 -4.32 7.04 -8.71
N ILE A 113 -4.85 7.39 -7.54
CA ILE A 113 -4.69 8.71 -6.92
C ILE A 113 -3.41 8.73 -6.07
N HIS A 114 -3.20 7.72 -5.21
CA HIS A 114 -2.09 7.70 -4.26
C HIS A 114 -0.76 7.36 -4.92
N PHE A 115 -0.68 6.21 -5.62
CA PHE A 115 0.60 5.66 -6.04
C PHE A 115 1.40 6.57 -6.99
N PRO A 116 0.81 7.19 -8.05
CA PRO A 116 1.59 8.04 -8.95
C PRO A 116 2.26 9.22 -8.25
N VAL A 117 1.56 9.84 -7.28
CA VAL A 117 2.11 10.96 -6.51
C VAL A 117 3.24 10.50 -5.59
N MET A 118 3.10 9.33 -4.95
CA MET A 118 4.16 8.78 -4.10
C MET A 118 5.39 8.37 -4.93
N LEU A 119 5.16 7.76 -6.09
CA LEU A 119 6.21 7.40 -7.03
C LEU A 119 7.06 8.62 -7.42
N GLU A 120 6.40 9.72 -7.83
CA GLU A 120 7.07 10.95 -8.24
C GLU A 120 7.74 11.67 -7.06
N ARG A 121 7.01 11.87 -5.95
CA ARG A 121 7.49 12.60 -4.76
C ARG A 121 8.78 12.03 -4.20
N TYR A 122 8.88 10.70 -4.13
CA TYR A 122 10.01 10.01 -3.51
C TYR A 122 10.97 9.37 -4.52
N ASN A 123 10.69 9.44 -5.83
CA ASN A 123 11.45 8.74 -6.88
C ASN A 123 11.58 7.24 -6.56
N LEU A 124 10.47 6.58 -6.25
CA LEU A 124 10.48 5.19 -5.75
C LEU A 124 11.10 4.20 -6.74
N ASP A 125 11.09 4.49 -8.03
CA ASP A 125 11.76 3.75 -9.08
C ASP A 125 13.29 3.55 -8.86
N LYS A 126 13.90 4.41 -8.04
CA LYS A 126 15.32 4.29 -7.65
C LYS A 126 15.56 3.25 -6.55
N TYR A 127 14.52 2.85 -5.83
CA TYR A 127 14.59 2.01 -4.64
C TYR A 127 14.06 0.60 -4.84
N PHE A 128 13.17 0.40 -5.81
CA PHE A 128 12.50 -0.87 -6.07
C PHE A 128 12.83 -1.39 -7.46
N ASP A 129 12.98 -2.69 -7.59
CA ASP A 129 13.20 -3.34 -8.87
C ASP A 129 11.88 -3.52 -9.63
N LYS A 130 10.77 -3.72 -8.91
CA LYS A 130 9.42 -3.75 -9.48
C LYS A 130 8.36 -3.46 -8.42
N PHE A 131 7.23 -2.95 -8.90
CA PHE A 131 6.01 -2.67 -8.12
C PHE A 131 4.92 -3.66 -8.49
N TYR A 132 4.18 -4.14 -7.49
CA TYR A 132 2.98 -4.95 -7.64
C TYR A 132 1.85 -4.23 -6.91
N LEU A 133 0.98 -3.62 -7.69
CA LEU A 133 -0.05 -2.72 -7.19
C LEU A 133 -1.42 -3.37 -7.37
N SER A 134 -2.24 -3.36 -6.33
CA SER A 134 -3.57 -3.97 -6.38
C SER A 134 -4.45 -3.39 -7.49
N CYS A 135 -4.36 -2.08 -7.75
CA CYS A 135 -5.11 -1.41 -8.81
C CYS A 135 -4.66 -1.79 -10.22
N GLU A 136 -3.47 -2.39 -10.38
CA GLU A 136 -2.94 -2.87 -11.66
C GLU A 136 -3.26 -4.35 -11.88
N VAL A 137 -3.13 -5.17 -10.82
CA VAL A 137 -3.31 -6.63 -10.92
C VAL A 137 -4.72 -7.09 -10.57
N HIS A 138 -5.59 -6.20 -10.10
CA HIS A 138 -7.00 -6.40 -9.76
C HIS A 138 -7.26 -7.36 -8.59
N TYR A 139 -6.25 -7.60 -7.77
CA TYR A 139 -6.35 -8.33 -6.51
C TYR A 139 -5.75 -7.51 -5.37
N THR A 140 -6.36 -7.59 -4.17
CA THR A 140 -5.86 -6.93 -2.97
C THR A 140 -5.38 -7.96 -1.96
N LYS A 141 -4.30 -7.69 -1.23
CA LYS A 141 -3.97 -8.46 -0.03
C LYS A 141 -5.18 -8.43 0.92
N PRO A 142 -5.52 -9.50 1.62
CA PRO A 142 -4.82 -10.79 1.77
C PRO A 142 -5.19 -11.87 0.75
N ASP A 143 -5.78 -11.54 -0.40
CA ASP A 143 -6.08 -12.54 -1.43
C ASP A 143 -4.78 -13.20 -1.92
N PRO A 144 -4.65 -14.54 -1.89
CA PRO A 144 -3.42 -15.21 -2.32
C PRO A 144 -3.05 -14.93 -3.76
N ARG A 145 -4.01 -14.61 -4.63
CA ARG A 145 -3.77 -14.37 -6.06
C ARG A 145 -2.83 -13.20 -6.33
N ILE A 146 -2.78 -12.16 -5.47
CA ILE A 146 -1.84 -11.06 -5.66
C ILE A 146 -0.39 -11.51 -5.40
N PHE A 147 -0.19 -12.39 -4.41
CA PHE A 147 1.11 -12.97 -4.10
C PHE A 147 1.55 -13.95 -5.20
N GLU A 148 0.65 -14.82 -5.64
CA GLU A 148 0.91 -15.78 -6.73
C GLU A 148 1.26 -15.07 -8.03
N TYR A 149 0.55 -13.96 -8.35
CA TYR A 149 0.90 -13.11 -9.48
C TYR A 149 2.32 -12.59 -9.38
N MET A 150 2.68 -12.01 -8.22
CA MET A 150 4.03 -11.48 -7.98
C MET A 150 5.10 -12.58 -8.09
N ILE A 151 4.89 -13.75 -7.47
CA ILE A 151 5.82 -14.89 -7.51
C ILE A 151 6.10 -15.29 -8.97
N ASN A 152 5.03 -15.49 -9.75
CA ASN A 152 5.13 -15.94 -11.13
C ASN A 152 5.78 -14.90 -12.04
N ASP A 153 5.39 -13.64 -11.91
CA ASP A 153 5.87 -12.55 -12.76
C ASP A 153 7.33 -12.14 -12.44
N ALA A 154 7.70 -12.13 -11.16
CA ALA A 154 9.08 -11.86 -10.75
C ALA A 154 10.00 -13.10 -10.91
N GLY A 155 9.44 -14.29 -11.06
CA GLY A 155 10.21 -15.54 -11.11
C GLY A 155 10.94 -15.86 -9.81
N ILE A 156 10.39 -15.43 -8.68
CA ILE A 156 10.98 -15.61 -7.34
C ILE A 156 10.44 -16.86 -6.66
N LYS A 157 11.13 -17.29 -5.58
CA LYS A 157 10.69 -18.35 -4.70
C LYS A 157 10.26 -17.77 -3.37
N ALA A 158 9.08 -18.16 -2.89
CA ALA A 158 8.56 -17.68 -1.61
C ALA A 158 9.52 -17.95 -0.44
N GLU A 159 10.11 -19.15 -0.37
CA GLU A 159 11.04 -19.54 0.68
C GLU A 159 12.38 -18.78 0.67
N GLU A 160 12.69 -18.08 -0.42
CA GLU A 160 13.87 -17.22 -0.57
C GLU A 160 13.50 -15.72 -0.45
N THR A 161 12.28 -15.43 -0.01
CA THR A 161 11.72 -14.07 0.01
C THR A 161 11.24 -13.70 1.41
N LEU A 162 11.67 -12.53 1.90
CA LEU A 162 11.14 -11.91 3.11
C LEU A 162 10.04 -10.93 2.73
N PHE A 163 8.83 -11.13 3.26
CA PHE A 163 7.70 -10.21 3.12
C PHE A 163 7.48 -9.43 4.40
N ILE A 164 7.37 -8.10 4.29
CA ILE A 164 7.22 -7.16 5.41
C ILE A 164 5.92 -6.39 5.22
N ASP A 165 4.99 -6.54 6.16
CA ASP A 165 3.65 -5.97 6.08
C ASP A 165 3.11 -5.73 7.51
N ASP A 166 2.26 -4.74 7.71
CA ASP A 166 1.65 -4.43 9.01
C ASP A 166 0.28 -5.12 9.22
N GLY A 167 -0.27 -5.74 8.17
CA GLY A 167 -1.55 -6.44 8.19
C GLY A 167 -1.40 -7.91 8.62
N PRO A 168 -1.93 -8.33 9.79
CA PRO A 168 -1.80 -9.73 10.25
C PRO A 168 -2.39 -10.76 9.28
N ALA A 169 -3.46 -10.40 8.56
CA ALA A 169 -4.06 -11.28 7.57
C ALA A 169 -3.17 -11.45 6.33
N ASN A 170 -2.46 -10.40 5.91
CA ASN A 170 -1.50 -10.41 4.80
C ASN A 170 -0.32 -11.33 5.14
N ILE A 171 0.22 -11.17 6.35
CA ILE A 171 1.29 -12.02 6.89
C ILE A 171 0.88 -13.50 6.89
N LYS A 172 -0.30 -13.81 7.42
CA LYS A 172 -0.82 -15.18 7.45
C LYS A 172 -0.94 -15.80 6.06
N THR A 173 -1.41 -15.03 5.07
CA THR A 173 -1.49 -15.50 3.68
C THR A 173 -0.09 -15.75 3.11
N ALA A 174 0.85 -14.82 3.29
CA ALA A 174 2.22 -14.99 2.82
C ALA A 174 2.91 -16.20 3.43
N GLU A 175 2.74 -16.44 4.73
CA GLU A 175 3.25 -17.65 5.43
C GLU A 175 2.68 -18.94 4.83
N SER A 176 1.39 -18.96 4.51
CA SER A 176 0.75 -20.13 3.88
C SER A 176 1.30 -20.45 2.49
N LEU A 177 1.88 -19.45 1.81
CA LEU A 177 2.53 -19.57 0.51
C LEU A 177 4.04 -19.83 0.62
N GLY A 178 4.59 -19.91 1.84
CA GLY A 178 5.99 -20.26 2.11
C GLY A 178 6.94 -19.08 2.23
N PHE A 179 6.45 -17.82 2.28
CA PHE A 179 7.31 -16.67 2.54
C PHE A 179 7.87 -16.69 3.97
N GLN A 180 9.08 -16.16 4.13
CA GLN A 180 9.50 -15.67 5.42
C GLN A 180 8.84 -14.30 5.63
N THR A 181 8.39 -14.01 6.84
CA THR A 181 7.56 -12.84 7.10
C THR A 181 8.08 -12.02 8.28
N HIS A 182 7.77 -10.72 8.25
CA HIS A 182 7.89 -9.82 9.39
C HIS A 182 6.62 -8.98 9.51
N LEU A 183 5.93 -9.11 10.65
CA LEU A 183 4.79 -8.26 10.98
C LEU A 183 5.33 -6.92 11.52
N ALA A 184 5.27 -5.91 10.68
CA ALA A 184 5.72 -4.57 11.04
C ALA A 184 4.81 -3.93 12.09
N LYS A 185 5.39 -3.08 12.93
CA LYS A 185 4.66 -2.27 13.92
C LYS A 185 4.58 -0.83 13.43
N ALA A 186 3.54 -0.13 13.81
CA ALA A 186 3.40 1.29 13.53
C ALA A 186 4.68 2.06 13.97
N ASN A 187 5.21 2.90 13.09
CA ASN A 187 6.43 3.68 13.28
C ASN A 187 7.71 2.85 13.53
N GLU A 188 7.75 1.61 13.06
CA GLU A 188 8.94 0.78 13.18
C GLU A 188 10.10 1.34 12.34
N SER A 189 11.30 1.41 12.94
CA SER A 189 12.50 1.93 12.25
C SER A 189 13.08 0.99 11.19
N MET A 190 12.60 -0.25 11.09
CA MET A 190 13.15 -1.32 10.25
C MET A 190 14.62 -1.69 10.58
N GLU A 191 15.16 -1.29 11.73
CA GLU A 191 16.54 -1.62 12.11
C GLU A 191 16.83 -3.13 12.18
N PHE A 192 15.79 -3.95 12.39
CA PHE A 192 15.92 -5.41 12.33
C PHE A 192 16.50 -5.90 11.00
N LEU A 193 16.31 -5.15 9.90
CA LEU A 193 16.88 -5.49 8.58
C LEU A 193 18.41 -5.38 8.56
N ASN A 194 19.01 -4.61 9.46
CA ASN A 194 20.47 -4.55 9.58
C ASN A 194 21.08 -5.89 10.02
N ALA A 195 20.29 -6.77 10.65
CA ALA A 195 20.74 -8.09 11.05
C ALA A 195 20.80 -9.11 9.89
N ILE A 196 20.21 -8.80 8.74
CA ILE A 196 20.24 -9.64 7.53
C ILE A 196 21.17 -9.09 6.44
N ILE A 197 21.70 -7.89 6.60
CA ILE A 197 22.74 -7.31 5.76
C ILE A 197 24.11 -7.85 6.17
#